data_7d8e724eada6761e4adb4a74bf53755b
#
_entry.id   7d8e724eada6761e4adb4a74bf53755b
#
_cell.length_a   1.000
_cell.length_b   1.000
_cell.length_c   1.000
_cell.angle_alpha   90.00
_cell.angle_beta   90.00
_cell.angle_gamma   90.00
#
_symmetry.space_group_name_H-M   'P 1'
#
loop_
_entity.id
_entity.type
_entity.pdbx_description
1 polymer ?
#
loop_
_entity_poly.entity_id
_entity_poly.type
_entity_poly.pdbx_seq_one_letter_code
_entity_poly.pdbx_strand_id
1 'polypeptide(L)'
;MVQRKEEIEADFIAGEYRKKFYITAPDKEIADPRLFGVENFRPENQFNSELVTKDPNCILLQTRASDKYALAEEMNSFYKHQLNINTWGGPLNILECTPKGVHKAFALEYLLNVMNVDRKNLIAFGDEHNDQEMLSFAGKGYAMKNANPALLPFADQQLSLTNEEDGVANFLQELFL
;
A
#
# COMPACT_ATOMS: atom_id res chain seq x y z
N MET A 1 -13.59 -11.83 -4.77
CA MET A 1 -13.75 -10.64 -3.89
C MET A 1 -15.07 -9.93 -4.16
N VAL A 2 -15.37 -9.45 -5.37
CA VAL A 2 -16.65 -8.74 -5.69
C VAL A 2 -17.90 -9.56 -5.30
N GLN A 3 -17.90 -10.88 -5.51
CA GLN A 3 -18.99 -11.77 -5.10
C GLN A 3 -19.18 -11.86 -3.59
N ARG A 4 -18.18 -11.51 -2.79
CA ARG A 4 -18.20 -11.50 -1.32
C ARG A 4 -18.35 -10.09 -0.74
N LYS A 5 -18.76 -9.11 -1.56
CA LYS A 5 -18.83 -7.69 -1.17
C LYS A 5 -19.62 -7.47 0.13
N GLU A 6 -20.74 -8.15 0.28
CA GLU A 6 -21.59 -8.04 1.48
C GLU A 6 -20.94 -8.69 2.72
N GLU A 7 -20.26 -9.83 2.56
CA GLU A 7 -19.58 -10.54 3.67
C GLU A 7 -18.41 -9.71 4.24
N ILE A 8 -17.70 -8.99 3.40
CA ILE A 8 -16.58 -8.12 3.80
C ILE A 8 -17.02 -6.68 4.06
N GLU A 9 -18.31 -6.43 4.13
CA GLU A 9 -18.93 -5.13 4.40
C GLU A 9 -18.37 -4.00 3.53
N ALA A 10 -18.09 -4.28 2.25
CA ALA A 10 -17.44 -3.33 1.38
C ALA A 10 -18.42 -2.25 0.87
N ASP A 11 -18.05 -0.98 1.03
CA ASP A 11 -18.70 0.14 0.36
C ASP A 11 -18.37 0.11 -1.13
N PHE A 12 -17.09 0.02 -1.45
CA PHE A 12 -16.65 -0.21 -2.82
C PHE A 12 -15.50 -1.22 -2.89
N ILE A 13 -15.32 -1.79 -4.08
CA ILE A 13 -14.14 -2.54 -4.49
C ILE A 13 -13.69 -1.95 -5.82
N ALA A 14 -12.44 -1.53 -5.92
CA ALA A 14 -11.86 -1.01 -7.14
C ALA A 14 -10.65 -1.85 -7.54
N GLY A 15 -10.56 -2.21 -8.81
CA GLY A 15 -9.39 -2.88 -9.38
C GLY A 15 -8.63 -1.94 -10.29
N GLU A 16 -7.33 -1.81 -10.09
CA GLU A 16 -6.45 -0.99 -10.91
C GLU A 16 -5.62 -1.84 -11.86
N TYR A 17 -5.58 -1.45 -13.14
CA TYR A 17 -4.71 -2.04 -14.14
C TYR A 17 -4.03 -0.95 -14.95
N ARG A 18 -2.72 -0.78 -14.75
CA ARG A 18 -1.92 0.30 -15.35
C ARG A 18 -2.51 1.68 -14.99
N LYS A 19 -3.03 2.43 -15.99
CA LYS A 19 -3.64 3.77 -15.84
C LYS A 19 -5.17 3.72 -15.84
N LYS A 20 -5.76 2.54 -15.72
CA LYS A 20 -7.21 2.36 -15.70
C LYS A 20 -7.63 1.76 -14.37
N PHE A 21 -8.82 2.11 -13.93
CA PHE A 21 -9.45 1.46 -12.79
C PHE A 21 -10.93 1.22 -13.06
N TYR A 22 -11.48 0.22 -12.39
CA TYR A 22 -12.88 -0.12 -12.39
C TYR A 22 -13.37 -0.23 -10.94
N ILE A 23 -14.49 0.40 -10.62
CA ILE A 23 -15.03 0.49 -9.27
C ILE A 23 -16.48 0.02 -9.22
N THR A 24 -16.87 -0.73 -8.19
CA THR A 24 -18.22 -1.29 -8.05
C THR A 24 -19.27 -0.25 -7.69
N ALA A 25 -18.88 0.88 -7.12
CA ALA A 25 -19.76 1.98 -6.76
C ALA A 25 -19.07 3.32 -7.10
N PRO A 26 -19.14 3.77 -8.38
CA PRO A 26 -18.52 5.02 -8.82
C PRO A 26 -19.35 6.23 -8.41
N ASP A 27 -19.61 6.36 -7.11
CA ASP A 27 -20.37 7.44 -6.50
C ASP A 27 -19.43 8.21 -5.56
N LYS A 28 -19.31 9.52 -5.75
CA LYS A 28 -18.48 10.40 -4.95
C LYS A 28 -18.91 10.50 -3.47
N GLU A 29 -20.15 10.13 -3.14
CA GLU A 29 -20.62 10.04 -1.76
C GLU A 29 -20.16 8.77 -1.06
N ILE A 30 -19.76 7.75 -1.84
CA ILE A 30 -19.26 6.45 -1.35
C ILE A 30 -17.75 6.39 -1.43
N ALA A 31 -17.16 6.90 -2.52
CA ALA A 31 -15.73 6.85 -2.77
C ALA A 31 -15.22 8.21 -3.24
N ASP A 32 -14.14 8.71 -2.62
CA ASP A 32 -13.50 9.94 -3.08
C ASP A 32 -12.77 9.68 -4.42
N PRO A 33 -13.16 10.33 -5.53
CA PRO A 33 -12.50 10.15 -6.83
C PRO A 33 -10.99 10.45 -6.79
N ARG A 34 -10.54 11.32 -5.88
CA ARG A 34 -9.13 11.70 -5.74
C ARG A 34 -8.24 10.53 -5.30
N LEU A 35 -8.81 9.50 -4.64
CA LEU A 35 -8.10 8.25 -4.33
C LEU A 35 -7.61 7.54 -5.60
N PHE A 36 -8.23 7.82 -6.74
CA PHE A 36 -7.92 7.24 -8.05
C PHE A 36 -7.27 8.23 -9.01
N GLY A 37 -6.85 9.40 -8.49
CA GLY A 37 -6.20 10.44 -9.31
C GLY A 37 -7.13 11.13 -10.31
N VAL A 38 -8.45 11.12 -10.07
CA VAL A 38 -9.45 11.77 -10.94
C VAL A 38 -10.31 12.76 -10.15
N GLU A 39 -10.86 13.76 -10.82
CA GLU A 39 -11.76 14.72 -10.17
C GLU A 39 -13.18 14.17 -10.03
N ASN A 40 -13.62 13.37 -10.99
CA ASN A 40 -14.95 12.76 -11.02
C ASN A 40 -14.87 11.37 -11.65
N PHE A 41 -15.74 10.48 -11.21
CA PHE A 41 -15.95 9.20 -11.88
C PHE A 41 -16.64 9.39 -13.23
N ARG A 42 -16.33 8.53 -14.19
CA ARG A 42 -16.91 8.47 -15.52
C ARG A 42 -17.61 7.12 -15.71
N PRO A 43 -18.54 6.99 -16.67
CA PRO A 43 -19.23 5.72 -16.94
C PRO A 43 -18.27 4.56 -17.20
N GLU A 44 -17.12 4.80 -17.85
CA GLU A 44 -16.09 3.78 -18.08
C GLU A 44 -15.39 3.29 -16.82
N ASN A 45 -15.52 3.98 -15.69
CA ASN A 45 -14.98 3.51 -14.40
C ASN A 45 -15.90 2.51 -13.70
N GLN A 46 -17.16 2.37 -14.13
CA GLN A 46 -18.06 1.39 -13.56
C GLN A 46 -17.54 -0.02 -13.80
N PHE A 47 -17.41 -0.81 -12.71
CA PHE A 47 -17.03 -2.21 -12.81
C PHE A 47 -18.01 -2.99 -13.69
N ASN A 48 -17.47 -3.69 -14.67
CA ASN A 48 -18.16 -4.69 -15.46
C ASN A 48 -17.24 -5.89 -15.64
N SER A 49 -17.66 -7.07 -15.18
CA SER A 49 -16.86 -8.29 -15.26
C SER A 49 -16.46 -8.68 -16.68
N GLU A 50 -17.24 -8.29 -17.69
CA GLU A 50 -16.93 -8.56 -19.10
C GLU A 50 -15.79 -7.69 -19.63
N LEU A 51 -15.57 -6.50 -19.02
CA LEU A 51 -14.49 -5.58 -19.41
C LEU A 51 -13.17 -5.85 -18.70
N VAL A 52 -13.22 -6.55 -17.58
CA VAL A 52 -12.01 -6.91 -16.82
C VAL A 52 -11.39 -8.18 -17.39
N THR A 53 -10.58 -7.99 -18.41
CA THR A 53 -9.92 -9.11 -19.15
C THR A 53 -8.50 -9.40 -18.67
N LYS A 54 -7.99 -8.63 -17.71
CA LYS A 54 -6.65 -8.74 -17.13
C LYS A 54 -6.74 -8.70 -15.62
N ASP A 55 -5.83 -9.41 -14.96
CA ASP A 55 -5.69 -9.31 -13.50
C ASP A 55 -5.28 -7.89 -13.09
N PRO A 56 -5.91 -7.30 -12.07
CA PRO A 56 -5.53 -6.00 -11.57
C PRO A 56 -4.14 -6.04 -10.92
N ASN A 57 -3.41 -4.93 -11.02
CA ASN A 57 -2.14 -4.75 -10.31
C ASN A 57 -2.37 -4.54 -8.81
N CYS A 58 -3.47 -3.88 -8.48
CA CYS A 58 -3.91 -3.58 -7.14
C CYS A 58 -5.44 -3.62 -7.06
N ILE A 59 -5.97 -4.01 -5.89
CA ILE A 59 -7.38 -3.87 -5.57
C ILE A 59 -7.47 -3.01 -4.31
N LEU A 60 -8.23 -1.92 -4.38
CA LEU A 60 -8.60 -1.11 -3.22
C LEU A 60 -10.01 -1.51 -2.77
N LEU A 61 -10.18 -1.63 -1.48
CA LEU A 61 -11.44 -1.98 -0.82
C LEU A 61 -11.67 -1.01 0.33
N GLN A 62 -12.77 -0.26 0.31
CA GLN A 62 -13.26 0.46 1.49
C GLN A 62 -14.30 -0.39 2.20
N THR A 63 -14.18 -0.52 3.51
CA THR A 63 -15.09 -1.33 4.33
C THR A 63 -15.76 -0.54 5.43
N ARG A 64 -16.96 -0.98 5.85
CA ARG A 64 -17.66 -0.51 7.05
C ARG A 64 -17.30 -1.31 8.30
N ALA A 65 -16.51 -2.37 8.17
CA ALA A 65 -16.08 -3.17 9.31
C ALA A 65 -15.49 -2.28 10.41
N SER A 66 -15.87 -2.52 11.63
CA SER A 66 -15.43 -1.74 12.79
C SER A 66 -13.94 -1.90 13.09
N ASP A 67 -13.34 -3.01 12.66
CA ASP A 67 -11.92 -3.32 12.78
C ASP A 67 -11.36 -3.78 11.43
N LYS A 68 -10.74 -2.83 10.71
CA LYS A 68 -10.10 -3.10 9.42
C LYS A 68 -8.90 -4.05 9.52
N TYR A 69 -8.23 -4.08 10.67
CA TYR A 69 -7.06 -4.93 10.88
C TYR A 69 -7.48 -6.40 11.04
N ALA A 70 -8.51 -6.67 11.86
CA ALA A 70 -9.07 -8.02 11.99
C ALA A 70 -9.60 -8.53 10.64
N LEU A 71 -10.29 -7.69 9.87
CA LEU A 71 -10.75 -8.05 8.52
C LEU A 71 -9.57 -8.35 7.59
N ALA A 72 -8.50 -7.55 7.63
CA ALA A 72 -7.31 -7.79 6.81
C ALA A 72 -6.64 -9.14 7.16
N GLU A 73 -6.56 -9.51 8.44
CA GLU A 73 -6.04 -10.80 8.89
C GLU A 73 -6.87 -11.98 8.39
N GLU A 74 -8.22 -11.89 8.52
CA GLU A 74 -9.13 -12.89 8.00
C GLU A 74 -8.98 -13.08 6.49
N MET A 75 -8.97 -11.97 5.74
CA MET A 75 -8.80 -12.00 4.30
C MET A 75 -7.42 -12.53 3.89
N ASN A 76 -6.34 -12.17 4.59
CA ASN A 76 -5.00 -12.71 4.36
C ASN A 76 -4.97 -14.24 4.60
N SER A 77 -5.67 -14.72 5.62
CA SER A 77 -5.79 -16.14 5.88
C SER A 77 -6.52 -16.89 4.75
N PHE A 78 -7.59 -16.28 4.22
CA PHE A 78 -8.38 -16.85 3.14
C PHE A 78 -7.62 -16.82 1.78
N TYR A 79 -6.96 -15.70 1.44
CA TYR A 79 -6.27 -15.51 0.18
C TYR A 79 -4.75 -15.72 0.26
N LYS A 80 -4.25 -16.40 1.28
CA LYS A 80 -2.83 -16.50 1.69
C LYS A 80 -1.83 -16.86 0.57
N HIS A 81 -2.28 -17.54 -0.48
CA HIS A 81 -1.44 -17.96 -1.59
C HIS A 81 -1.55 -17.06 -2.82
N GLN A 82 -2.46 -16.09 -2.81
CA GLN A 82 -2.79 -15.27 -3.97
C GLN A 82 -2.51 -13.80 -3.75
N LEU A 83 -2.80 -13.28 -2.56
CA LEU A 83 -2.77 -11.85 -2.25
C LEU A 83 -2.00 -11.55 -0.98
N ASN A 84 -1.40 -10.36 -0.95
CA ASN A 84 -1.08 -9.62 0.27
C ASN A 84 -2.15 -8.58 0.48
N ILE A 85 -2.70 -8.48 1.71
CA ILE A 85 -3.76 -7.53 2.04
C ILE A 85 -3.25 -6.69 3.20
N ASN A 86 -3.09 -5.41 2.94
CA ASN A 86 -2.59 -4.41 3.88
C ASN A 86 -3.67 -3.37 4.17
N THR A 87 -3.61 -2.77 5.34
CA THR A 87 -4.47 -1.63 5.70
C THR A 87 -3.75 -0.33 5.36
N TRP A 88 -4.48 0.67 4.88
CA TRP A 88 -3.95 2.02 4.85
C TRP A 88 -3.86 2.60 6.25
N GLY A 89 -2.82 3.41 6.49
CA GLY A 89 -2.70 4.20 7.71
C GLY A 89 -3.79 5.28 7.81
N GLY A 90 -3.92 5.86 9.01
CA GLY A 90 -4.87 6.94 9.28
C GLY A 90 -6.33 6.48 9.38
N PRO A 91 -7.29 7.44 9.27
CA PRO A 91 -8.70 7.21 9.61
C PRO A 91 -9.51 6.47 8.53
N LEU A 92 -8.98 6.30 7.34
CA LEU A 92 -9.69 5.64 6.25
C LEU A 92 -9.74 4.13 6.45
N ASN A 93 -10.92 3.53 6.31
CA ASN A 93 -11.12 2.10 6.37
C ASN A 93 -10.84 1.44 5.02
N ILE A 94 -9.61 1.62 4.51
CA ILE A 94 -9.18 1.10 3.21
C ILE A 94 -8.22 -0.06 3.41
N LEU A 95 -8.47 -1.14 2.68
CA LEU A 95 -7.56 -2.26 2.48
C LEU A 95 -7.01 -2.21 1.06
N GLU A 96 -5.72 -2.49 0.93
CA GLU A 96 -5.02 -2.62 -0.34
C GLU A 96 -4.61 -4.07 -0.54
N CYS A 97 -5.05 -4.66 -1.65
CA CYS A 97 -4.74 -6.04 -2.00
C CYS A 97 -3.82 -6.05 -3.21
N THR A 98 -2.64 -6.61 -3.04
CA THR A 98 -1.64 -6.78 -4.10
C THR A 98 -1.38 -8.28 -4.34
N PRO A 99 -0.88 -8.66 -5.53
CA PRO A 99 -0.46 -10.04 -5.77
C PRO A 99 0.57 -10.49 -4.74
N LYS A 100 0.53 -11.78 -4.37
CA LYS A 100 1.46 -12.34 -3.40
C LYS A 100 2.91 -12.14 -3.83
N GLY A 101 3.74 -11.65 -2.91
CA GLY A 101 5.16 -11.34 -3.16
C GLY A 101 5.41 -9.97 -3.80
N VAL A 102 4.37 -9.21 -4.16
CA VAL A 102 4.53 -7.83 -4.61
C VAL A 102 4.49 -6.90 -3.39
N HIS A 103 5.63 -6.29 -3.09
CA HIS A 103 5.85 -5.34 -2.00
C HIS A 103 6.97 -4.36 -2.37
N LYS A 104 7.20 -3.32 -1.58
CA LYS A 104 8.18 -2.27 -1.89
C LYS A 104 9.60 -2.81 -2.10
N ALA A 105 10.04 -3.79 -1.32
CA ALA A 105 11.35 -4.39 -1.48
C ALA A 105 11.53 -5.11 -2.83
N PHE A 106 10.48 -5.77 -3.35
CA PHE A 106 10.51 -6.40 -4.67
C PHE A 106 10.81 -5.40 -5.79
N ALA A 107 10.16 -4.21 -5.72
CA ALA A 107 10.40 -3.14 -6.68
C ALA A 107 11.83 -2.59 -6.56
N LEU A 108 12.34 -2.43 -5.33
CA LEU A 108 13.71 -1.96 -5.09
C LEU A 108 14.76 -2.98 -5.57
N GLU A 109 14.54 -4.26 -5.34
CA GLU A 109 15.44 -5.31 -5.85
C GLU A 109 15.55 -5.24 -7.38
N TYR A 110 14.41 -5.09 -8.06
CA TYR A 110 14.40 -4.91 -9.50
C TYR A 110 15.19 -3.65 -9.94
N LEU A 111 14.95 -2.51 -9.27
CA LEU A 111 15.65 -1.26 -9.59
C LEU A 111 17.16 -1.36 -9.35
N LEU A 112 17.59 -1.94 -8.23
CA LEU A 112 19.02 -2.13 -7.92
C LEU A 112 19.69 -2.99 -8.99
N ASN A 113 19.04 -4.05 -9.44
CA ASN A 113 19.54 -4.90 -10.52
C ASN A 113 19.67 -4.13 -11.85
N VAL A 114 18.65 -3.33 -12.22
CA VAL A 114 18.69 -2.50 -13.43
C VAL A 114 19.79 -1.44 -13.37
N MET A 115 20.01 -0.85 -12.20
CA MET A 115 21.01 0.20 -11.96
C MET A 115 22.41 -0.37 -11.68
N ASN A 116 22.55 -1.68 -11.55
CA ASN A 116 23.79 -2.36 -11.14
C ASN A 116 24.35 -1.80 -9.82
N VAL A 117 23.47 -1.56 -8.84
CA VAL A 117 23.82 -1.05 -7.50
C VAL A 117 23.67 -2.18 -6.48
N ASP A 118 24.70 -2.34 -5.64
CA ASP A 118 24.67 -3.32 -4.56
C ASP A 118 23.66 -2.89 -3.49
N ARG A 119 22.87 -3.82 -3.00
CA ARG A 119 21.89 -3.63 -1.92
C ARG A 119 22.46 -2.94 -0.68
N LYS A 120 23.72 -3.19 -0.33
CA LYS A 120 24.41 -2.56 0.81
C LYS A 120 24.51 -1.03 0.72
N ASN A 121 24.37 -0.48 -0.51
CA ASN A 121 24.38 0.95 -0.77
C ASN A 121 22.97 1.57 -0.79
N LEU A 122 21.92 0.78 -0.52
CA LEU A 122 20.56 1.24 -0.42
C LEU A 122 20.27 1.75 1.00
N ILE A 123 19.80 2.98 1.09
CA ILE A 123 19.20 3.55 2.29
C ILE A 123 17.70 3.65 2.07
N ALA A 124 16.89 3.16 3.01
CA ALA A 124 15.45 3.23 2.95
C ALA A 124 14.87 3.90 4.20
N PHE A 125 13.78 4.64 4.03
CA PHE A 125 13.03 5.29 5.09
C PHE A 125 11.57 4.84 5.03
N GLY A 126 10.95 4.62 6.20
CA GLY A 126 9.58 4.16 6.26
C GLY A 126 8.89 4.56 7.56
N ASP A 127 7.56 4.56 7.55
CA ASP A 127 6.72 4.91 8.70
C ASP A 127 5.54 3.98 8.94
N GLU A 128 5.17 3.12 7.96
CA GLU A 128 3.99 2.25 8.05
C GLU A 128 4.29 0.77 7.75
N HIS A 129 3.30 -0.08 8.01
CA HIS A 129 3.42 -1.53 7.90
C HIS A 129 3.91 -2.02 6.53
N ASN A 130 3.52 -1.35 5.44
CA ASN A 130 3.92 -1.70 4.09
C ASN A 130 5.38 -1.36 3.77
N ASP A 131 6.14 -0.83 4.74
CA ASP A 131 7.57 -0.55 4.65
C ASP A 131 8.46 -1.65 5.27
N GLN A 132 7.87 -2.65 5.93
CA GLN A 132 8.62 -3.68 6.67
C GLN A 132 9.66 -4.39 5.80
N GLU A 133 9.21 -4.92 4.66
CA GLU A 133 10.09 -5.64 3.75
C GLU A 133 11.15 -4.71 3.15
N MET A 134 10.78 -3.45 2.89
CA MET A 134 11.69 -2.44 2.36
C MET A 134 12.80 -2.11 3.34
N LEU A 135 12.48 -1.84 4.60
CA LEU A 135 13.49 -1.54 5.63
C LEU A 135 14.38 -2.75 5.90
N SER A 136 13.80 -3.96 6.03
CA SER A 136 14.56 -5.19 6.20
C SER A 136 15.44 -5.54 5.00
N PHE A 137 15.03 -5.16 3.80
CA PHE A 137 15.77 -5.41 2.57
C PHE A 137 16.91 -4.43 2.38
N ALA A 138 16.80 -3.18 2.78
CA ALA A 138 17.81 -2.15 2.56
C ALA A 138 19.18 -2.49 3.20
N GLY A 139 20.24 -1.89 2.71
CA GLY A 139 21.55 -1.90 3.35
C GLY A 139 21.52 -1.14 4.67
N LYS A 140 20.70 -0.10 4.75
CA LYS A 140 20.31 0.63 5.95
C LYS A 140 18.85 1.03 5.88
N GLY A 141 18.04 0.57 6.84
CA GLY A 141 16.63 0.90 6.99
C GLY A 141 16.40 1.82 8.19
N TYR A 142 15.73 2.93 7.96
CA TYR A 142 15.43 3.92 9.00
C TYR A 142 13.92 4.10 9.15
N ALA A 143 13.42 3.91 10.38
CA ALA A 143 12.04 4.26 10.72
C ALA A 143 11.94 5.75 11.05
N MET A 144 10.89 6.43 10.61
CA MET A 144 10.62 7.81 11.01
C MET A 144 10.31 7.88 12.50
N LYS A 145 10.49 9.06 13.14
CA LYS A 145 10.12 9.26 14.56
C LYS A 145 8.66 8.93 14.85
N ASN A 146 7.77 9.27 13.92
CA ASN A 146 6.33 9.00 13.99
C ASN A 146 5.93 7.66 13.38
N ALA A 147 6.90 6.76 13.13
CA ALA A 147 6.60 5.45 12.57
C ALA A 147 5.70 4.62 13.48
N ASN A 148 4.90 3.77 12.86
CA ASN A 148 4.11 2.76 13.55
C ASN A 148 5.05 1.89 14.40
N PRO A 149 4.77 1.70 15.72
CA PRO A 149 5.64 0.92 16.60
C PRO A 149 5.93 -0.50 16.09
N ALA A 150 4.99 -1.11 15.36
CA ALA A 150 5.19 -2.45 14.78
C ALA A 150 6.22 -2.48 13.65
N LEU A 151 6.63 -1.31 13.10
CA LEU A 151 7.67 -1.21 12.08
C LEU A 151 9.08 -1.20 12.69
N LEU A 152 9.24 -0.75 13.93
CA LEU A 152 10.54 -0.56 14.56
C LEU A 152 11.45 -1.81 14.56
N PRO A 153 10.94 -3.04 14.76
CA PRO A 153 11.77 -4.24 14.70
C PRO A 153 12.42 -4.52 13.33
N PHE A 154 11.96 -3.87 12.28
CA PHE A 154 12.42 -4.05 10.89
C PHE A 154 13.41 -2.95 10.44
N ALA A 155 13.61 -1.92 11.28
CA ALA A 155 14.54 -0.83 11.02
C ALA A 155 15.86 -1.03 11.77
N ASP A 156 16.98 -0.58 11.18
CA ASP A 156 18.27 -0.52 11.88
C ASP A 156 18.26 0.57 12.96
N GLN A 157 17.52 1.68 12.70
CA GLN A 157 17.45 2.83 13.61
C GLN A 157 16.15 3.63 13.38
N GLN A 158 15.68 4.29 14.44
CA GLN A 158 14.62 5.30 14.35
C GLN A 158 15.22 6.70 14.27
N LEU A 159 14.71 7.54 13.38
CA LEU A 159 15.08 8.95 13.25
C LEU A 159 14.55 9.77 14.44
N SER A 160 15.22 10.89 14.72
CA SER A 160 14.85 11.82 15.78
C SER A 160 13.74 12.80 15.38
N LEU A 161 13.42 12.90 14.08
CA LEU A 161 12.43 13.81 13.50
C LEU A 161 11.34 13.04 12.74
N THR A 162 10.16 13.65 12.67
CA THR A 162 9.01 13.15 11.93
C THR A 162 9.12 13.50 10.44
N ASN A 163 8.24 12.95 9.62
CA ASN A 163 8.08 13.34 8.22
C ASN A 163 7.67 14.82 8.07
N GLU A 164 6.90 15.37 9.02
CA GLU A 164 6.48 16.78 9.00
C GLU A 164 7.57 17.74 9.50
N GLU A 165 8.61 17.21 10.15
CA GLU A 165 9.80 17.96 10.60
C GLU A 165 10.97 17.84 9.62
N ASP A 166 10.71 17.47 8.36
CA ASP A 166 11.74 17.22 7.33
C ASP A 166 12.78 16.17 7.75
N GLY A 167 12.38 15.15 8.51
CA GLY A 167 13.29 14.19 9.14
C GLY A 167 14.25 13.52 8.18
N VAL A 168 13.79 13.10 6.99
CA VAL A 168 14.65 12.50 5.97
C VAL A 168 15.68 13.50 5.45
N ALA A 169 15.25 14.74 5.13
CA ALA A 169 16.14 15.75 4.59
C ALA A 169 17.25 16.13 5.59
N ASN A 170 16.87 16.35 6.86
CA ASN A 170 17.85 16.66 7.92
C ASN A 170 18.84 15.51 8.12
N PHE A 171 18.37 14.27 8.16
CA PHE A 171 19.24 13.10 8.32
C PHE A 171 20.21 12.96 7.13
N LEU A 172 19.74 13.13 5.89
CA LEU A 172 20.62 13.06 4.71
C LEU A 172 21.64 14.19 4.68
N GLN A 173 21.29 15.39 5.17
CA GLN A 173 22.20 16.49 5.32
C GLN A 173 23.32 16.17 6.32
N GLU A 174 22.99 15.60 7.47
CA GLU A 174 23.98 15.18 8.48
C GLU A 174 24.89 14.05 7.96
N LEU A 175 24.37 13.17 7.09
CA LEU A 175 25.09 12.02 6.59
C LEU A 175 26.06 12.37 5.46
N PHE A 176 25.74 13.37 4.62
CA PHE A 176 26.45 13.64 3.36
C PHE A 176 27.09 15.04 3.28
N LEU A 177 26.80 15.95 4.20
CA LEU A 177 27.33 17.31 4.21
C LEU A 177 28.08 17.65 5.48
#